data_926287a4c3b86bf1636f13af85d3633e
#
_entry.id   926287a4c3b86bf1636f13af85d3633e
#
_cell.length_a   1.000
_cell.length_b   1.000
_cell.length_c   1.000
_cell.angle_alpha   90.00
_cell.angle_beta   90.00
_cell.angle_gamma   90.00
#
_symmetry.space_group_name_H-M   'P 1'
#
loop_
_entity.id
_entity.type
_entity.pdbx_description
1 polymer ?
#
loop_
_entity_poly.entity_id
_entity_poly.type
_entity_poly.pdbx_seq_one_letter_code
_entity_poly.pdbx_strand_id
1 'polypeptide(L)'
;STVGRLSGQTASWDRTDCPKQHEKSMADQKQVLDVKVSKGITAAQSNEHLRDRSERAEKYAMNKGNYDPTRKHLNFEIAPGGKVRPIDTSRNIPERMADILERRGIKDPNEGLAEPKYRTVVNFIFGGSRERMHELAFGTQKVDFEKDADNTHIKRMSDIERWAKDVYSFVSGKYGEQNIAAFIVHLDELNPHVHCTLLPIKDGRFAYKEIFAGKDKFEYSARMKQLHTDFFAEVNTRWGMSRGTSISETGARHRTTEEYRRMLSEECTTIEENISRHQKILADLQSDIRLAERRVKGLTTMVDNLEKSKAEKEALLSAAEQDLKANKGDAEQLAAQVKSLEKELAGINRQLADKQEKLQTADRQLAELKENMDAIEERTGELKEEAYKYSHDVHSKVDTLLKDVLLENVVGEYRNASAQMDVAE
;
A
#
# COMPACT_ATOMS: atom_id res chain seq x y z
N SER A 1 -21.07 48.15 -47.89
CA SER A 1 -20.82 48.96 -46.77
C SER A 1 -21.57 48.50 -45.52
N THR A 2 -21.18 47.50 -44.80
CA THR A 2 -21.69 47.31 -43.43
C THR A 2 -20.65 46.57 -42.61
N VAL A 3 -20.08 47.28 -41.66
CA VAL A 3 -19.09 46.81 -40.67
C VAL A 3 -19.87 46.10 -39.60
N GLY A 4 -19.62 44.81 -39.41
CA GLY A 4 -20.11 44.00 -38.32
C GLY A 4 -19.07 43.93 -37.20
N ARG A 5 -19.41 44.45 -36.01
CA ARG A 5 -18.70 44.31 -34.77
C ARG A 5 -18.77 42.87 -34.27
N LEU A 6 -17.64 42.25 -34.03
CA LEU A 6 -17.55 41.00 -33.25
C LEU A 6 -17.32 41.36 -31.80
N SER A 7 -18.30 41.04 -30.96
CA SER A 7 -18.24 41.11 -29.51
C SER A 7 -17.46 39.91 -28.97
N GLY A 8 -16.40 40.16 -28.18
CA GLY A 8 -15.69 39.15 -27.49
C GLY A 8 -16.51 38.55 -26.33
N GLN A 9 -16.70 37.24 -26.35
CA GLN A 9 -17.17 36.49 -25.22
C GLN A 9 -15.92 35.82 -24.57
N THR A 10 -15.63 36.24 -23.36
CA THR A 10 -14.68 35.58 -22.49
C THR A 10 -15.32 34.31 -21.95
N ALA A 11 -14.82 33.16 -22.38
CA ALA A 11 -15.19 31.88 -21.81
C ALA A 11 -14.62 31.75 -20.41
N SER A 12 -15.48 31.69 -19.40
CA SER A 12 -15.13 31.30 -18.04
C SER A 12 -14.82 29.80 -18.02
N TRP A 13 -13.62 29.46 -17.65
CA TRP A 13 -13.23 28.07 -17.39
C TRP A 13 -13.77 27.67 -16.03
N ASP A 14 -14.82 26.88 -16.05
CA ASP A 14 -15.37 26.22 -14.87
C ASP A 14 -14.49 24.98 -14.59
N ARG A 15 -13.63 25.09 -13.58
CA ARG A 15 -12.84 23.96 -13.08
C ARG A 15 -13.70 23.13 -12.16
N THR A 16 -14.42 22.20 -12.69
CA THR A 16 -14.87 21.03 -11.92
C THR A 16 -13.77 19.99 -11.98
N ASP A 17 -12.80 20.09 -11.08
CA ASP A 17 -11.86 19.02 -10.77
C ASP A 17 -12.65 17.87 -10.10
N CYS A 18 -13.11 16.96 -10.92
CA CYS A 18 -13.50 15.63 -10.45
C CYS A 18 -12.20 14.85 -10.20
N PRO A 19 -11.92 14.38 -8.97
CA PRO A 19 -10.74 13.55 -8.74
C PRO A 19 -10.90 12.28 -9.58
N LYS A 20 -9.99 12.06 -10.51
CA LYS A 20 -9.86 10.79 -11.22
C LYS A 20 -9.61 9.71 -10.17
N GLN A 21 -10.65 8.96 -9.81
CA GLN A 21 -10.49 7.68 -9.16
C GLN A 21 -9.61 6.85 -10.10
N HIS A 22 -8.39 6.54 -9.67
CA HIS A 22 -7.56 5.55 -10.34
C HIS A 22 -8.31 4.23 -10.23
N GLU A 23 -8.99 3.82 -11.30
CA GLU A 23 -9.39 2.43 -11.49
C GLU A 23 -8.09 1.62 -11.47
N LYS A 24 -7.78 1.00 -10.32
CA LYS A 24 -6.69 0.03 -10.23
C LYS A 24 -6.95 -1.04 -11.29
N SER A 25 -5.98 -1.30 -12.14
CA SER A 25 -6.11 -2.30 -13.19
C SER A 25 -6.40 -3.67 -12.55
N MET A 26 -7.15 -4.56 -13.23
CA MET A 26 -7.40 -5.94 -12.76
C MET A 26 -6.12 -6.70 -12.41
N ALA A 27 -4.97 -6.31 -12.94
CA ALA A 27 -3.65 -6.89 -12.63
C ALA A 27 -3.23 -6.69 -11.16
N ASP A 28 -3.75 -5.65 -10.50
CA ASP A 28 -3.43 -5.33 -9.09
C ASP A 28 -4.34 -6.07 -8.10
N GLN A 29 -5.47 -6.62 -8.54
CA GLN A 29 -6.44 -7.33 -7.71
C GLN A 29 -6.11 -8.83 -7.67
N LYS A 30 -5.13 -9.23 -6.85
CA LYS A 30 -4.65 -10.62 -6.81
C LYS A 30 -5.51 -11.50 -5.92
N GLN A 31 -5.71 -12.76 -6.35
CA GLN A 31 -6.29 -13.79 -5.49
C GLN A 31 -5.31 -14.25 -4.41
N VAL A 32 -5.85 -14.72 -3.29
CA VAL A 32 -5.11 -15.41 -2.23
C VAL A 32 -5.67 -16.82 -2.05
N LEU A 33 -4.78 -17.80 -2.06
CA LEU A 33 -5.06 -19.18 -1.72
C LEU A 33 -3.88 -19.70 -0.90
N ASP A 34 -4.12 -20.05 0.36
CA ASP A 34 -3.15 -20.72 1.22
C ASP A 34 -3.64 -22.12 1.59
N VAL A 35 -2.72 -23.07 1.67
CA VAL A 35 -3.02 -24.47 1.95
C VAL A 35 -2.10 -24.96 3.07
N LYS A 36 -2.66 -25.14 4.25
CA LYS A 36 -1.97 -25.71 5.40
C LYS A 36 -2.46 -27.12 5.70
N VAL A 37 -1.53 -28.01 5.89
CA VAL A 37 -1.81 -29.41 6.18
C VAL A 37 -1.39 -29.73 7.61
N SER A 38 -2.30 -30.39 8.34
CA SER A 38 -2.08 -30.76 9.73
C SER A 38 -2.51 -32.21 10.02
N LYS A 39 -2.10 -32.68 11.19
CA LYS A 39 -2.44 -34.01 11.68
C LYS A 39 -3.74 -34.04 12.50
N GLY A 40 -4.44 -32.92 12.54
CA GLY A 40 -5.67 -32.63 13.25
C GLY A 40 -5.89 -31.13 13.32
N ILE A 41 -6.95 -30.71 13.97
CA ILE A 41 -7.25 -29.32 14.31
C ILE A 41 -7.36 -29.19 15.82
N THR A 42 -6.70 -28.17 16.39
CA THR A 42 -6.75 -27.95 17.85
C THR A 42 -8.07 -27.28 18.25
N ALA A 43 -8.47 -27.44 19.52
CA ALA A 43 -9.62 -26.72 20.07
C ALA A 43 -9.47 -25.19 19.94
N ALA A 44 -8.28 -24.67 20.16
CA ALA A 44 -8.01 -23.23 20.02
C ALA A 44 -8.21 -22.77 18.57
N GLN A 45 -7.73 -23.51 17.58
CA GLN A 45 -7.93 -23.20 16.16
C GLN A 45 -9.39 -23.33 15.75
N SER A 46 -10.10 -24.37 16.25
CA SER A 46 -11.52 -24.51 16.03
C SER A 46 -12.33 -23.33 16.59
N ASN A 47 -12.04 -22.92 17.81
CA ASN A 47 -12.70 -21.80 18.46
C ASN A 47 -12.43 -20.49 17.73
N GLU A 48 -11.22 -20.33 17.21
CA GLU A 48 -10.86 -19.17 16.38
C GLU A 48 -11.70 -19.13 15.08
N HIS A 49 -11.79 -20.24 14.36
CA HIS A 49 -12.58 -20.32 13.13
C HIS A 49 -14.07 -20.11 13.39
N LEU A 50 -14.62 -20.73 14.45
CA LEU A 50 -16.03 -20.63 14.77
C LEU A 50 -16.41 -19.34 15.54
N ARG A 51 -15.41 -18.51 15.91
CA ARG A 51 -15.63 -17.36 16.82
C ARG A 51 -16.27 -17.74 18.16
N ASP A 52 -16.05 -18.97 18.58
CA ASP A 52 -16.49 -19.49 19.89
C ASP A 52 -15.37 -19.31 20.90
N ARG A 53 -15.18 -18.06 21.33
CA ARG A 53 -14.10 -17.66 22.21
C ARG A 53 -14.61 -17.42 23.64
N SER A 54 -13.78 -17.75 24.63
CA SER A 54 -14.01 -17.29 26.01
C SER A 54 -13.84 -15.77 26.08
N GLU A 55 -14.41 -15.14 27.12
CA GLU A 55 -14.26 -13.69 27.33
C GLU A 55 -12.80 -13.24 27.36
N ARG A 56 -11.90 -14.06 27.92
CA ARG A 56 -10.46 -13.78 27.96
C ARG A 56 -9.85 -13.82 26.56
N ALA A 57 -10.22 -14.82 25.74
CA ALA A 57 -9.75 -14.96 24.39
C ALA A 57 -10.30 -13.85 23.49
N GLU A 58 -11.54 -13.41 23.71
CA GLU A 58 -12.15 -12.29 23.00
C GLU A 58 -11.41 -10.99 23.29
N LYS A 59 -11.19 -10.66 24.57
CA LYS A 59 -10.39 -9.47 24.95
C LYS A 59 -8.98 -9.50 24.37
N TYR A 60 -8.38 -10.68 24.31
CA TYR A 60 -7.07 -10.85 23.69
C TYR A 60 -7.11 -10.60 22.17
N ALA A 61 -8.12 -11.13 21.47
CA ALA A 61 -8.31 -10.90 20.05
C ALA A 61 -8.55 -9.42 19.72
N MET A 62 -9.35 -8.73 20.53
CA MET A 62 -9.58 -7.28 20.40
C MET A 62 -8.29 -6.47 20.55
N ASN A 63 -7.46 -6.82 21.55
CA ASN A 63 -6.19 -6.13 21.77
C ASN A 63 -5.17 -6.34 20.64
N LYS A 64 -5.37 -7.36 19.81
CA LYS A 64 -4.56 -7.64 18.65
C LYS A 64 -4.72 -6.62 17.51
N GLY A 65 -5.83 -5.92 17.45
CA GLY A 65 -6.06 -4.85 16.48
C GLY A 65 -6.40 -5.28 15.05
N ASN A 66 -6.52 -6.59 14.74
CA ASN A 66 -7.00 -7.05 13.44
C ASN A 66 -8.40 -7.66 13.46
N TYR A 67 -9.02 -7.69 14.63
CA TYR A 67 -10.35 -8.20 14.88
C TYR A 67 -11.27 -7.09 15.36
N ASP A 68 -12.43 -6.96 14.71
CA ASP A 68 -13.48 -6.00 15.02
C ASP A 68 -14.73 -6.71 15.53
N PRO A 69 -14.98 -6.72 16.86
CA PRO A 69 -16.13 -7.40 17.45
C PRO A 69 -17.47 -6.82 16.98
N THR A 70 -17.51 -5.54 16.54
CA THR A 70 -18.73 -4.89 16.08
C THR A 70 -19.22 -5.45 14.75
N ARG A 71 -18.34 -6.12 13.97
CA ARG A 71 -18.65 -6.81 12.71
C ARG A 71 -18.78 -8.33 12.85
N LYS A 72 -18.61 -8.92 14.04
CA LYS A 72 -18.73 -10.36 14.29
C LYS A 72 -20.02 -10.95 13.75
N HIS A 73 -21.11 -10.23 13.83
CA HIS A 73 -22.45 -10.63 13.36
C HIS A 73 -22.54 -10.78 11.83
N LEU A 74 -21.59 -10.23 11.08
CA LEU A 74 -21.52 -10.33 9.62
C LEU A 74 -20.91 -11.64 9.14
N ASN A 75 -20.18 -12.35 10.02
CA ASN A 75 -19.59 -13.65 9.71
C ASN A 75 -20.68 -14.67 9.41
N PHE A 76 -20.35 -15.64 8.57
CA PHE A 76 -21.28 -16.71 8.21
C PHE A 76 -20.56 -18.00 7.86
N GLU A 77 -21.31 -19.09 7.82
CA GLU A 77 -20.81 -20.35 7.26
C GLU A 77 -21.65 -20.79 6.07
N ILE A 78 -21.04 -21.58 5.21
CA ILE A 78 -21.74 -22.29 4.15
C ILE A 78 -21.87 -23.76 4.57
N ALA A 79 -23.10 -24.16 4.81
CA ALA A 79 -23.50 -25.52 5.16
C ALA A 79 -23.65 -26.40 3.90
N PRO A 80 -23.70 -27.74 4.05
CA PRO A 80 -23.96 -28.66 2.94
C PRO A 80 -25.15 -28.24 2.07
N GLY A 81 -24.99 -28.39 0.76
CA GLY A 81 -25.90 -27.87 -0.26
C GLY A 81 -25.72 -26.38 -0.56
N GLY A 82 -24.61 -25.76 -0.16
CA GLY A 82 -24.30 -24.36 -0.44
C GLY A 82 -25.17 -23.34 0.32
N LYS A 83 -25.76 -23.74 1.46
CA LYS A 83 -26.66 -22.90 2.25
C LYS A 83 -25.89 -21.96 3.15
N VAL A 84 -26.09 -20.64 2.95
CA VAL A 84 -25.57 -19.61 3.86
C VAL A 84 -26.38 -19.61 5.16
N ARG A 85 -25.69 -19.66 6.30
CA ARG A 85 -26.29 -19.56 7.63
C ARG A 85 -25.34 -18.85 8.61
N PRO A 86 -25.83 -18.40 9.78
CA PRO A 86 -24.95 -18.00 10.87
C PRO A 86 -24.00 -19.14 11.25
N ILE A 87 -22.81 -18.80 11.77
CA ILE A 87 -21.84 -19.80 12.23
C ILE A 87 -22.49 -20.67 13.33
N ASP A 88 -22.50 -21.98 13.12
CA ASP A 88 -23.00 -22.95 14.09
C ASP A 88 -21.89 -23.31 15.08
N THR A 89 -22.01 -22.84 16.31
CA THR A 89 -21.08 -23.11 17.42
C THR A 89 -21.50 -24.29 18.29
N SER A 90 -22.62 -24.95 17.99
CA SER A 90 -23.13 -26.07 18.77
C SER A 90 -22.18 -27.26 18.81
N ARG A 91 -21.32 -27.40 17.79
CA ARG A 91 -20.27 -28.43 17.69
C ARG A 91 -19.00 -27.82 17.16
N ASN A 92 -17.90 -28.10 17.85
CA ASN A 92 -16.58 -27.68 17.39
C ASN A 92 -16.15 -28.47 16.13
N ILE A 93 -15.10 -27.98 15.45
CA ILE A 93 -14.67 -28.61 14.18
C ILE A 93 -14.17 -30.05 14.39
N PRO A 94 -13.40 -30.40 15.43
CA PRO A 94 -13.08 -31.81 15.73
C PRO A 94 -14.31 -32.71 15.86
N GLU A 95 -15.38 -32.27 16.54
CA GLU A 95 -16.63 -33.00 16.67
C GLU A 95 -17.33 -33.19 15.32
N ARG A 96 -17.34 -32.14 14.47
CA ARG A 96 -17.87 -32.23 13.11
C ARG A 96 -17.09 -33.24 12.25
N MET A 97 -15.76 -33.29 12.41
CA MET A 97 -14.89 -34.27 11.75
C MET A 97 -15.22 -35.69 12.21
N ALA A 98 -15.35 -35.91 13.51
CA ALA A 98 -15.71 -37.21 14.07
C ALA A 98 -17.06 -37.69 13.55
N ASP A 99 -18.08 -36.82 13.50
CA ASP A 99 -19.39 -37.13 12.91
C ASP A 99 -19.33 -37.54 11.43
N ILE A 100 -18.46 -36.88 10.65
CA ILE A 100 -18.27 -37.22 9.24
C ILE A 100 -17.68 -38.62 9.11
N LEU A 101 -16.68 -38.92 9.94
CA LEU A 101 -16.00 -40.22 9.91
C LEU A 101 -16.94 -41.36 10.38
N GLU A 102 -17.65 -41.13 11.49
CA GLU A 102 -18.61 -42.11 12.05
C GLU A 102 -19.73 -42.44 11.05
N ARG A 103 -20.40 -41.42 10.52
CA ARG A 103 -21.48 -41.59 9.52
C ARG A 103 -21.04 -42.35 8.28
N ARG A 104 -19.76 -42.33 7.94
CA ARG A 104 -19.19 -42.97 6.75
C ARG A 104 -18.43 -44.25 7.06
N GLY A 105 -18.35 -44.64 8.33
CA GLY A 105 -17.60 -45.83 8.75
C GLY A 105 -16.10 -45.71 8.45
N ILE A 106 -15.54 -44.52 8.47
CA ILE A 106 -14.11 -44.26 8.17
C ILE A 106 -13.35 -44.14 9.47
N LYS A 107 -12.31 -44.94 9.65
CA LYS A 107 -11.45 -44.87 10.83
C LYS A 107 -10.46 -43.71 10.74
N ASP A 108 -10.32 -42.96 11.83
CA ASP A 108 -9.23 -41.98 11.94
C ASP A 108 -7.90 -42.72 12.10
N PRO A 109 -6.91 -42.53 11.21
CA PRO A 109 -5.64 -43.23 11.29
C PRO A 109 -4.77 -42.72 12.47
N ASN A 110 -5.13 -41.64 13.12
CA ASN A 110 -4.46 -41.10 14.32
C ASN A 110 -5.12 -41.58 15.62
N GLU A 111 -6.27 -42.24 15.56
CA GLU A 111 -6.98 -42.73 16.73
C GLU A 111 -6.13 -43.76 17.52
N GLY A 112 -6.00 -43.55 18.82
CA GLY A 112 -5.22 -44.40 19.71
C GLY A 112 -3.69 -44.24 19.62
N LEU A 113 -3.19 -43.32 18.80
CA LEU A 113 -1.76 -42.96 18.78
C LEU A 113 -1.44 -41.96 19.88
N ALA A 114 -0.33 -42.20 20.60
CA ALA A 114 0.16 -41.24 21.60
C ALA A 114 0.47 -39.86 20.96
N GLU A 115 1.00 -39.87 19.74
CA GLU A 115 1.19 -38.66 18.93
C GLU A 115 0.59 -38.85 17.54
N PRO A 116 -0.21 -37.89 17.04
CA PRO A 116 -0.72 -37.94 15.68
C PRO A 116 0.39 -38.03 14.65
N LYS A 117 0.30 -39.01 13.75
CA LYS A 117 1.29 -39.29 12.71
C LYS A 117 0.85 -38.92 11.32
N TYR A 118 -0.43 -39.14 11.03
CA TYR A 118 -0.98 -39.01 9.69
C TYR A 118 -1.62 -37.65 9.49
N ARG A 119 -1.51 -37.08 8.28
CA ARG A 119 -2.12 -35.81 7.89
C ARG A 119 -3.60 -36.03 7.56
N THR A 120 -4.46 -35.65 8.47
CA THR A 120 -5.91 -35.87 8.40
C THR A 120 -6.71 -34.62 8.11
N VAL A 121 -6.07 -33.44 8.07
CA VAL A 121 -6.73 -32.16 7.84
C VAL A 121 -5.96 -31.33 6.82
N VAL A 122 -6.71 -30.75 5.90
CA VAL A 122 -6.23 -29.69 4.99
C VAL A 122 -7.05 -28.44 5.26
N ASN A 123 -6.39 -27.39 5.71
CA ASN A 123 -6.98 -26.09 5.93
C ASN A 123 -6.66 -25.16 4.76
N PHE A 124 -7.68 -24.65 4.12
CA PHE A 124 -7.56 -23.63 3.09
C PHE A 124 -7.91 -22.26 3.65
N ILE A 125 -7.21 -21.25 3.16
CA ILE A 125 -7.61 -19.87 3.27
C ILE A 125 -7.80 -19.33 1.86
N PHE A 126 -9.01 -18.86 1.55
CA PHE A 126 -9.33 -18.22 0.29
C PHE A 126 -9.63 -16.76 0.51
N GLY A 127 -9.12 -15.91 -0.36
CA GLY A 127 -9.32 -14.47 -0.30
C GLY A 127 -8.79 -13.77 -1.54
N GLY A 128 -8.50 -12.49 -1.39
CA GLY A 128 -7.93 -11.65 -2.44
C GLY A 128 -7.27 -10.41 -1.88
N SER A 129 -6.91 -9.48 -2.76
CA SER A 129 -6.45 -8.16 -2.36
C SER A 129 -7.47 -7.50 -1.44
N ARG A 130 -6.99 -6.74 -0.47
CA ARG A 130 -7.83 -6.12 0.57
C ARG A 130 -8.96 -5.29 -0.03
N GLU A 131 -8.63 -4.47 -1.00
CA GLU A 131 -9.58 -3.58 -1.65
C GLU A 131 -10.71 -4.37 -2.31
N ARG A 132 -10.38 -5.45 -3.03
CA ARG A 132 -11.39 -6.27 -3.70
C ARG A 132 -12.27 -7.04 -2.73
N MET A 133 -11.66 -7.62 -1.69
CA MET A 133 -12.43 -8.34 -0.68
C MET A 133 -13.35 -7.42 0.12
N HIS A 134 -12.92 -6.18 0.40
CA HIS A 134 -13.78 -5.15 1.01
C HIS A 134 -14.93 -4.74 0.11
N GLU A 135 -14.66 -4.53 -1.17
CA GLU A 135 -15.70 -4.21 -2.15
C GLU A 135 -16.77 -5.31 -2.22
N LEU A 136 -16.34 -6.59 -2.26
CA LEU A 136 -17.26 -7.73 -2.25
C LEU A 136 -18.05 -7.84 -0.94
N ALA A 137 -17.39 -7.60 0.19
CA ALA A 137 -17.98 -7.77 1.51
C ALA A 137 -18.88 -6.61 1.94
N PHE A 138 -18.51 -5.38 1.61
CA PHE A 138 -19.12 -4.16 2.15
C PHE A 138 -19.54 -3.15 1.09
N GLY A 139 -19.19 -3.36 -0.19
CA GLY A 139 -19.51 -2.43 -1.28
C GLY A 139 -18.83 -1.08 -1.09
N THR A 140 -19.60 -0.02 -1.17
CA THR A 140 -19.13 1.37 -0.95
C THR A 140 -19.17 1.81 0.51
N GLN A 141 -19.58 0.94 1.44
CA GLN A 141 -19.62 1.26 2.86
C GLN A 141 -18.20 1.45 3.39
N LYS A 142 -17.98 2.53 4.13
CA LYS A 142 -16.69 2.81 4.75
C LYS A 142 -16.60 2.10 6.10
N VAL A 143 -15.70 1.14 6.19
CA VAL A 143 -15.34 0.49 7.46
C VAL A 143 -14.26 1.33 8.11
N ASP A 144 -14.47 1.69 9.36
CA ASP A 144 -13.48 2.37 10.18
C ASP A 144 -12.57 1.32 10.85
N PHE A 145 -11.26 1.42 10.64
CA PHE A 145 -10.25 0.51 11.18
C PHE A 145 -9.50 1.08 12.39
N GLU A 146 -9.92 2.25 12.86
CA GLU A 146 -9.36 2.81 14.08
C GLU A 146 -9.69 1.91 15.28
N LYS A 147 -8.82 1.96 16.28
CA LYS A 147 -9.03 1.18 17.48
C LYS A 147 -10.34 1.60 18.18
N ASP A 148 -11.13 0.61 18.57
CA ASP A 148 -12.42 0.80 19.24
C ASP A 148 -13.50 1.50 18.37
N ALA A 149 -13.34 1.52 17.06
CA ALA A 149 -14.35 2.04 16.14
C ALA A 149 -15.64 1.20 16.18
N ASP A 150 -16.78 1.86 16.02
CA ASP A 150 -18.09 1.20 15.96
C ASP A 150 -18.54 1.03 14.50
N ASN A 151 -18.45 -0.20 14.00
CA ASN A 151 -18.88 -0.61 12.67
C ASN A 151 -20.21 -1.40 12.67
N THR A 152 -21.01 -1.32 13.73
CA THR A 152 -22.30 -2.03 13.83
C THR A 152 -23.28 -1.66 12.71
N HIS A 153 -23.12 -0.48 12.11
CA HIS A 153 -23.92 0.00 10.98
C HIS A 153 -23.60 -0.69 9.65
N ILE A 154 -22.44 -1.33 9.54
CA ILE A 154 -21.98 -2.02 8.32
C ILE A 154 -22.87 -3.24 8.04
N LYS A 155 -23.22 -3.42 6.77
CA LYS A 155 -24.02 -4.56 6.31
C LYS A 155 -23.23 -5.39 5.33
N ARG A 156 -23.38 -6.70 5.44
CA ARG A 156 -22.83 -7.65 4.49
C ARG A 156 -23.52 -7.53 3.14
N MET A 157 -22.73 -7.45 2.07
CA MET A 157 -23.23 -7.43 0.69
C MET A 157 -23.48 -8.85 0.18
N SER A 158 -24.40 -8.98 -0.78
CA SER A 158 -24.70 -10.26 -1.43
C SER A 158 -23.53 -10.81 -2.27
N ASP A 159 -22.61 -9.94 -2.67
CA ASP A 159 -21.48 -10.32 -3.51
C ASP A 159 -20.50 -11.21 -2.79
N ILE A 160 -20.20 -10.95 -1.52
CA ILE A 160 -19.33 -11.82 -0.74
C ILE A 160 -19.98 -13.20 -0.50
N GLU A 161 -21.30 -13.26 -0.36
CA GLU A 161 -22.00 -14.52 -0.22
C GLU A 161 -21.96 -15.33 -1.53
N ARG A 162 -22.15 -14.67 -2.67
CA ARG A 162 -22.07 -15.29 -4.00
C ARG A 162 -20.65 -15.78 -4.30
N TRP A 163 -19.65 -14.95 -4.02
CA TRP A 163 -18.26 -15.35 -4.17
C TRP A 163 -17.92 -16.55 -3.28
N ALA A 164 -18.29 -16.50 -2.01
CA ALA A 164 -18.05 -17.61 -1.08
C ALA A 164 -18.76 -18.91 -1.51
N LYS A 165 -19.96 -18.84 -2.11
CA LYS A 165 -20.65 -19.99 -2.70
C LYS A 165 -19.90 -20.55 -3.91
N ASP A 166 -19.32 -19.69 -4.75
CA ASP A 166 -18.49 -20.14 -5.88
C ASP A 166 -17.23 -20.85 -5.37
N VAL A 167 -16.57 -20.31 -4.32
CA VAL A 167 -15.44 -20.99 -3.66
C VAL A 167 -15.88 -22.32 -3.06
N TYR A 168 -17.03 -22.36 -2.39
CA TYR A 168 -17.58 -23.60 -1.83
C TYR A 168 -17.83 -24.65 -2.93
N SER A 169 -18.43 -24.24 -4.04
CA SER A 169 -18.70 -25.11 -5.20
C SER A 169 -17.40 -25.62 -5.82
N PHE A 170 -16.37 -24.80 -5.90
CA PHE A 170 -15.04 -25.19 -6.35
C PHE A 170 -14.43 -26.28 -5.46
N VAL A 171 -14.46 -26.09 -4.14
CA VAL A 171 -13.91 -27.06 -3.19
C VAL A 171 -14.73 -28.33 -3.18
N SER A 172 -16.06 -28.24 -3.11
CA SER A 172 -16.97 -29.41 -3.09
C SER A 172 -16.92 -30.21 -4.39
N GLY A 173 -16.82 -29.56 -5.53
CA GLY A 173 -16.66 -30.19 -6.83
C GLY A 173 -15.34 -30.95 -6.98
N LYS A 174 -14.25 -30.37 -6.44
CA LYS A 174 -12.91 -30.93 -6.57
C LYS A 174 -12.60 -32.04 -5.56
N TYR A 175 -13.11 -31.92 -4.34
CA TYR A 175 -12.75 -32.81 -3.23
C TYR A 175 -13.93 -33.58 -2.61
N GLY A 176 -15.15 -33.26 -3.03
CA GLY A 176 -16.37 -33.82 -2.47
C GLY A 176 -16.91 -33.05 -1.30
N GLU A 177 -18.16 -32.61 -1.36
CA GLU A 177 -18.85 -31.85 -0.32
C GLU A 177 -18.82 -32.56 1.04
N GLN A 178 -18.98 -33.89 1.03
CA GLN A 178 -18.97 -34.71 2.24
C GLN A 178 -17.64 -34.75 2.98
N ASN A 179 -16.59 -34.19 2.41
CA ASN A 179 -15.27 -34.07 3.01
C ASN A 179 -15.04 -32.71 3.69
N ILE A 180 -15.95 -31.73 3.54
CA ILE A 180 -15.86 -30.41 4.13
C ILE A 180 -16.41 -30.46 5.55
N ALA A 181 -15.55 -30.28 6.56
CA ALA A 181 -15.94 -30.24 7.98
C ALA A 181 -16.40 -28.85 8.42
N ALA A 182 -15.84 -27.80 7.84
CA ALA A 182 -16.23 -26.42 8.09
C ALA A 182 -15.89 -25.55 6.90
N PHE A 183 -16.75 -24.56 6.62
CA PHE A 183 -16.53 -23.54 5.59
C PHE A 183 -17.03 -22.21 6.13
N ILE A 184 -16.13 -21.44 6.72
CA ILE A 184 -16.42 -20.25 7.52
C ILE A 184 -15.90 -19.01 6.79
N VAL A 185 -16.71 -17.97 6.73
CA VAL A 185 -16.36 -16.68 6.13
C VAL A 185 -16.23 -15.64 7.23
N HIS A 186 -15.06 -15.09 7.39
CA HIS A 186 -14.75 -14.04 8.32
C HIS A 186 -14.80 -12.67 7.66
N LEU A 187 -15.64 -11.79 8.21
CA LEU A 187 -15.80 -10.40 7.79
C LEU A 187 -15.43 -9.42 8.91
N ASP A 188 -15.04 -9.94 10.05
CA ASP A 188 -14.67 -9.22 11.26
C ASP A 188 -13.17 -8.97 11.42
N GLU A 189 -12.39 -9.33 10.42
CA GLU A 189 -10.95 -9.05 10.36
C GLU A 189 -10.61 -7.95 9.36
N LEU A 190 -9.32 -7.55 9.32
CA LEU A 190 -8.84 -6.52 8.41
C LEU A 190 -9.03 -6.89 6.94
N ASN A 191 -8.95 -8.17 6.59
CA ASN A 191 -9.19 -8.64 5.25
C ASN A 191 -10.23 -9.78 5.25
N PRO A 192 -11.41 -9.60 4.63
CA PRO A 192 -12.40 -10.67 4.51
C PRO A 192 -11.82 -11.91 3.82
N HIS A 193 -12.07 -13.09 4.39
CA HIS A 193 -11.53 -14.35 3.86
C HIS A 193 -12.36 -15.56 4.29
N VAL A 194 -12.10 -16.69 3.65
CA VAL A 194 -12.72 -17.99 3.94
C VAL A 194 -11.72 -18.90 4.63
N HIS A 195 -12.12 -19.57 5.68
CA HIS A 195 -11.48 -20.76 6.23
C HIS A 195 -12.26 -22.00 5.82
N CYS A 196 -11.63 -22.94 5.12
CA CYS A 196 -12.22 -24.21 4.80
C CYS A 196 -11.38 -25.34 5.40
N THR A 197 -12.01 -26.13 6.29
CA THR A 197 -11.39 -27.33 6.87
C THR A 197 -11.89 -28.55 6.10
N LEU A 198 -10.97 -29.23 5.41
CA LEU A 198 -11.23 -30.36 4.56
C LEU A 198 -10.56 -31.63 5.09
N LEU A 199 -11.29 -32.74 5.08
CA LEU A 199 -10.75 -34.09 5.31
C LEU A 199 -10.26 -34.64 3.95
N PRO A 200 -8.98 -34.99 3.77
CA PRO A 200 -8.47 -35.51 2.51
C PRO A 200 -8.83 -36.99 2.36
N ILE A 201 -10.13 -37.27 2.15
CA ILE A 201 -10.69 -38.61 2.03
C ILE A 201 -10.99 -38.92 0.57
N LYS A 202 -10.54 -40.09 0.12
CA LYS A 202 -10.83 -40.66 -1.19
C LYS A 202 -11.08 -42.18 -1.04
N ASP A 203 -12.06 -42.70 -1.71
CA ASP A 203 -12.40 -44.13 -1.70
C ASP A 203 -12.55 -44.71 -0.27
N GLY A 204 -13.21 -43.95 0.62
CA GLY A 204 -13.48 -44.37 2.00
C GLY A 204 -12.27 -44.37 2.95
N ARG A 205 -11.18 -43.75 2.60
CA ARG A 205 -9.96 -43.69 3.43
C ARG A 205 -9.26 -42.34 3.33
N PHE A 206 -8.46 -41.99 4.35
CA PHE A 206 -7.56 -40.86 4.25
C PHE A 206 -6.49 -41.07 3.18
N ALA A 207 -6.42 -40.14 2.23
CA ALA A 207 -5.60 -40.25 1.03
C ALA A 207 -4.82 -38.92 0.73
N TYR A 208 -4.37 -38.21 1.78
CA TYR A 208 -3.66 -36.92 1.62
C TYR A 208 -2.54 -36.99 0.58
N LYS A 209 -1.73 -38.08 0.63
CA LYS A 209 -0.60 -38.23 -0.27
C LYS A 209 -1.05 -38.34 -1.73
N GLU A 210 -2.15 -39.03 -1.97
CA GLU A 210 -2.71 -39.23 -3.30
C GLU A 210 -3.36 -37.96 -3.85
N ILE A 211 -4.07 -37.20 -3.00
CA ILE A 211 -4.85 -36.03 -3.40
C ILE A 211 -3.92 -34.80 -3.55
N PHE A 212 -3.04 -34.57 -2.59
CA PHE A 212 -2.27 -33.30 -2.48
C PHE A 212 -0.76 -33.48 -2.66
N ALA A 213 -0.11 -34.42 -1.93
CA ALA A 213 1.33 -34.45 -1.85
C ALA A 213 2.02 -34.99 -3.11
N GLY A 214 1.40 -35.98 -3.79
CA GLY A 214 2.04 -36.67 -4.89
C GLY A 214 3.20 -37.56 -4.44
N LYS A 215 4.07 -37.94 -5.37
CA LYS A 215 5.21 -38.83 -5.14
C LYS A 215 6.40 -38.09 -4.51
N ASP A 216 6.59 -36.84 -4.89
CA ASP A 216 7.72 -36.02 -4.48
C ASP A 216 7.39 -34.52 -4.42
N LYS A 217 8.37 -33.70 -4.04
CA LYS A 217 8.24 -32.25 -3.94
C LYS A 217 7.90 -31.56 -5.28
N PHE A 218 8.28 -32.13 -6.39
CA PHE A 218 8.02 -31.53 -7.71
C PHE A 218 6.57 -31.75 -8.10
N GLU A 219 6.05 -32.96 -7.88
CA GLU A 219 4.62 -33.24 -8.10
C GLU A 219 3.74 -32.45 -7.14
N TYR A 220 4.13 -32.30 -5.87
CA TYR A 220 3.46 -31.41 -4.93
C TYR A 220 3.41 -29.96 -5.44
N SER A 221 4.54 -29.43 -5.87
CA SER A 221 4.62 -28.07 -6.41
C SER A 221 3.76 -27.87 -7.65
N ALA A 222 3.76 -28.85 -8.56
CA ALA A 222 2.93 -28.83 -9.76
C ALA A 222 1.44 -28.83 -9.42
N ARG A 223 1.01 -29.67 -8.47
CA ARG A 223 -0.38 -29.74 -7.99
C ARG A 223 -0.83 -28.43 -7.33
N MET A 224 0.03 -27.81 -6.50
CA MET A 224 -0.29 -26.52 -5.89
C MET A 224 -0.39 -25.40 -6.93
N LYS A 225 0.52 -25.35 -7.91
CA LYS A 225 0.44 -24.41 -9.02
C LYS A 225 -0.85 -24.58 -9.83
N GLN A 226 -1.21 -25.85 -10.10
CA GLN A 226 -2.45 -26.16 -10.82
C GLN A 226 -3.67 -25.74 -10.01
N LEU A 227 -3.70 -25.99 -8.69
CA LEU A 227 -4.79 -25.59 -7.81
C LEU A 227 -5.01 -24.06 -7.82
N HIS A 228 -3.94 -23.28 -7.78
CA HIS A 228 -4.03 -21.82 -7.94
C HIS A 228 -4.56 -21.40 -9.31
N THR A 229 -4.18 -22.11 -10.37
CA THR A 229 -4.66 -21.85 -11.74
C THR A 229 -6.14 -22.19 -11.87
N ASP A 230 -6.56 -23.33 -11.33
CA ASP A 230 -7.96 -23.79 -11.33
C ASP A 230 -8.83 -22.80 -10.54
N PHE A 231 -8.38 -22.37 -9.37
CA PHE A 231 -9.09 -21.40 -8.53
C PHE A 231 -9.29 -20.06 -9.25
N PHE A 232 -8.27 -19.61 -9.97
CA PHE A 232 -8.39 -18.42 -10.82
C PHE A 232 -9.40 -18.64 -11.94
N ALA A 233 -9.26 -19.72 -12.71
CA ALA A 233 -10.05 -19.96 -13.90
C ALA A 233 -11.53 -20.24 -13.58
N GLU A 234 -11.80 -21.05 -12.55
CA GLU A 234 -13.14 -21.51 -12.21
C GLU A 234 -13.91 -20.53 -11.32
N VAL A 235 -13.21 -19.72 -10.49
CA VAL A 235 -13.83 -18.80 -9.54
C VAL A 235 -13.49 -17.36 -9.86
N ASN A 236 -12.23 -16.96 -9.72
CA ASN A 236 -11.85 -15.55 -9.56
C ASN A 236 -11.81 -14.73 -10.84
N THR A 237 -11.78 -15.35 -12.02
CA THR A 237 -11.91 -14.65 -13.30
C THR A 237 -13.18 -13.80 -13.35
N ARG A 238 -14.32 -14.36 -12.91
CA ARG A 238 -15.62 -13.65 -12.89
C ARG A 238 -15.74 -12.62 -11.77
N TRP A 239 -14.86 -12.69 -10.79
CA TRP A 239 -14.83 -11.76 -9.65
C TRP A 239 -13.76 -10.68 -9.79
N GLY A 240 -13.16 -10.52 -10.96
CA GLY A 240 -12.20 -9.45 -11.24
C GLY A 240 -10.89 -9.57 -10.46
N MET A 241 -10.50 -10.79 -10.06
CA MET A 241 -9.23 -11.04 -9.41
C MET A 241 -8.29 -11.80 -10.35
N SER A 242 -7.01 -11.41 -10.38
CA SER A 242 -5.97 -12.08 -11.14
C SER A 242 -5.32 -13.21 -10.35
N ARG A 243 -4.76 -14.19 -11.06
CA ARG A 243 -4.01 -15.29 -10.44
C ARG A 243 -2.79 -14.82 -9.66
N GLY A 244 -2.24 -13.67 -10.00
CA GLY A 244 -0.94 -13.21 -9.57
C GLY A 244 0.21 -13.84 -10.37
N THR A 245 1.40 -13.26 -10.23
CA THR A 245 2.63 -13.71 -10.87
C THR A 245 3.22 -14.95 -10.18
N SER A 246 3.78 -15.86 -10.96
CA SER A 246 4.40 -17.06 -10.38
C SER A 246 5.73 -16.73 -9.70
N ILE A 247 6.12 -17.57 -8.71
CA ILE A 247 7.43 -17.46 -8.04
C ILE A 247 8.59 -17.55 -9.05
N SER A 248 8.41 -18.32 -10.13
CA SER A 248 9.42 -18.43 -11.19
C SER A 248 9.62 -17.14 -11.99
N GLU A 249 8.61 -16.27 -12.03
CA GLU A 249 8.68 -14.98 -12.72
C GLU A 249 9.19 -13.86 -11.81
N THR A 250 8.80 -13.89 -10.54
CA THR A 250 9.14 -12.84 -9.58
C THR A 250 10.43 -13.10 -8.82
N GLY A 251 10.94 -14.34 -8.83
CA GLY A 251 12.04 -14.77 -7.97
C GLY A 251 11.69 -14.76 -6.47
N ALA A 252 10.44 -14.45 -6.12
CA ALA A 252 10.00 -14.38 -4.75
C ALA A 252 10.06 -15.78 -4.11
N ARG A 253 10.83 -15.94 -3.04
CA ARG A 253 10.84 -17.16 -2.24
C ARG A 253 9.84 -17.06 -1.10
N HIS A 254 9.32 -18.18 -0.67
CA HIS A 254 8.57 -18.26 0.58
C HIS A 254 9.49 -17.83 1.71
N ARG A 255 9.14 -16.73 2.37
CA ARG A 255 9.85 -16.21 3.54
C ARG A 255 9.05 -16.60 4.78
N THR A 256 9.76 -16.88 5.86
CA THR A 256 9.10 -16.97 7.16
C THR A 256 8.54 -15.61 7.53
N THR A 257 7.56 -15.59 8.39
CA THR A 257 6.97 -14.38 8.94
C THR A 257 8.03 -13.45 9.55
N GLU A 258 9.04 -14.03 10.20
CA GLU A 258 10.13 -13.30 10.82
C GLU A 258 11.13 -12.71 9.81
N GLU A 259 11.46 -13.46 8.74
CA GLU A 259 12.26 -12.94 7.63
C GLU A 259 11.55 -11.80 6.88
N TYR A 260 10.24 -11.93 6.67
CA TYR A 260 9.44 -10.89 6.04
C TYR A 260 9.39 -9.61 6.88
N ARG A 261 9.23 -9.76 8.18
CA ARG A 261 9.23 -8.68 9.17
C ARG A 261 10.56 -7.91 9.20
N ARG A 262 11.68 -8.66 9.24
CA ARG A 262 13.01 -8.06 9.20
C ARG A 262 13.24 -7.28 7.92
N MET A 263 12.85 -7.84 6.77
CA MET A 263 12.93 -7.16 5.48
C MET A 263 12.13 -5.86 5.47
N LEU A 264 10.87 -5.89 5.92
CA LEU A 264 10.04 -4.68 6.01
C LEU A 264 10.63 -3.64 6.95
N SER A 265 11.22 -4.05 8.07
CA SER A 265 11.91 -3.16 9.00
C SER A 265 13.15 -2.53 8.35
N GLU A 266 13.94 -3.29 7.62
CA GLU A 266 15.10 -2.81 6.87
C GLU A 266 14.68 -1.84 5.76
N GLU A 267 13.61 -2.13 5.02
CA GLU A 267 13.05 -1.24 3.99
C GLU A 267 12.52 0.07 4.60
N CYS A 268 11.79 0.02 5.72
CA CYS A 268 11.34 1.22 6.44
C CYS A 268 12.53 2.09 6.88
N THR A 269 13.55 1.47 7.48
CA THR A 269 14.76 2.20 7.91
C THR A 269 15.44 2.88 6.71
N THR A 270 15.55 2.19 5.58
CA THR A 270 16.12 2.74 4.35
C THR A 270 15.32 3.93 3.82
N ILE A 271 13.99 3.85 3.86
CA ILE A 271 13.10 4.95 3.44
C ILE A 271 13.27 6.15 4.39
N GLU A 272 13.29 5.93 5.70
CA GLU A 272 13.50 6.97 6.71
C GLU A 272 14.86 7.68 6.56
N GLU A 273 15.92 6.91 6.29
CA GLU A 273 17.25 7.47 6.00
C GLU A 273 17.25 8.31 4.72
N ASN A 274 16.55 7.88 3.68
CA ASN A 274 16.41 8.64 2.44
C ASN A 274 15.62 9.93 2.65
N ILE A 275 14.52 9.90 3.40
CA ILE A 275 13.74 11.09 3.78
C ILE A 275 14.63 12.07 4.54
N SER A 276 15.38 11.60 5.52
CA SER A 276 16.31 12.45 6.31
C SER A 276 17.39 13.08 5.44
N ARG A 277 17.96 12.32 4.49
CA ARG A 277 18.93 12.83 3.52
C ARG A 277 18.33 13.91 2.63
N HIS A 278 17.14 13.69 2.09
CA HIS A 278 16.44 14.68 1.26
C HIS A 278 16.09 15.94 2.04
N GLN A 279 15.64 15.81 3.29
CA GLN A 279 15.37 16.97 4.15
C GLN A 279 16.62 17.83 4.37
N LYS A 280 17.79 17.21 4.52
CA LYS A 280 19.06 17.94 4.63
C LYS A 280 19.39 18.68 3.32
N ILE A 281 19.26 18.01 2.18
CA ILE A 281 19.49 18.61 0.86
C ILE A 281 18.53 19.80 0.65
N LEU A 282 17.27 19.67 1.01
CA LEU A 282 16.30 20.77 0.93
C LEU A 282 16.71 21.96 1.79
N ALA A 283 17.19 21.74 3.00
CA ALA A 283 17.68 22.81 3.86
C ALA A 283 18.89 23.55 3.26
N ASP A 284 19.83 22.80 2.69
CA ASP A 284 21.00 23.35 2.00
C ASP A 284 20.57 24.15 0.75
N LEU A 285 19.69 23.61 -0.10
CA LEU A 285 19.15 24.31 -1.27
C LEU A 285 18.40 25.57 -0.91
N GLN A 286 17.59 25.56 0.14
CA GLN A 286 16.90 26.77 0.63
C GLN A 286 17.89 27.85 1.07
N SER A 287 19.03 27.46 1.65
CA SER A 287 20.10 28.38 2.01
C SER A 287 20.76 29.01 0.78
N ASP A 288 21.07 28.18 -0.22
CA ASP A 288 21.68 28.60 -1.49
C ASP A 288 20.75 29.49 -2.31
N ILE A 289 19.46 29.17 -2.35
CA ILE A 289 18.43 29.99 -3.00
C ILE A 289 18.41 31.40 -2.36
N ARG A 290 18.37 31.49 -1.01
CA ARG A 290 18.41 32.78 -0.31
C ARG A 290 19.67 33.60 -0.59
N LEU A 291 20.81 32.93 -0.77
CA LEU A 291 22.05 33.56 -1.16
C LEU A 291 22.02 34.09 -2.60
N ALA A 292 21.52 33.25 -3.52
CA ALA A 292 21.34 33.59 -4.94
C ALA A 292 20.35 34.76 -5.12
N GLU A 293 19.22 34.75 -4.42
CA GLU A 293 18.24 35.87 -4.43
C GLU A 293 18.83 37.17 -3.97
N ARG A 294 19.64 37.16 -2.89
CA ARG A 294 20.36 38.37 -2.43
C ARG A 294 21.35 38.88 -3.48
N ARG A 295 22.04 37.95 -4.19
CA ARG A 295 22.97 38.28 -5.26
C ARG A 295 22.25 38.91 -6.44
N VAL A 296 21.16 38.31 -6.89
CA VAL A 296 20.30 38.84 -7.97
C VAL A 296 19.80 40.23 -7.60
N LYS A 297 19.22 40.42 -6.41
CA LYS A 297 18.75 41.72 -5.96
C LYS A 297 19.86 42.78 -5.94
N GLY A 298 21.06 42.43 -5.48
CA GLY A 298 22.21 43.35 -5.47
C GLY A 298 22.64 43.74 -6.88
N LEU A 299 22.69 42.80 -7.82
CA LEU A 299 23.03 43.05 -9.21
C LEU A 299 21.97 43.89 -9.91
N THR A 300 20.68 43.64 -9.68
CA THR A 300 19.56 44.42 -10.20
C THR A 300 19.69 45.89 -9.75
N THR A 301 19.93 46.13 -8.47
CA THR A 301 20.12 47.47 -7.95
C THR A 301 21.34 48.17 -8.63
N MET A 302 22.43 47.44 -8.89
CA MET A 302 23.60 48.02 -9.58
C MET A 302 23.28 48.35 -11.03
N VAL A 303 22.53 47.50 -11.74
CA VAL A 303 22.07 47.76 -13.12
C VAL A 303 21.18 49.01 -13.14
N ASP A 304 20.17 49.09 -12.28
CA ASP A 304 19.27 50.25 -12.19
C ASP A 304 20.01 51.58 -11.94
N ASN A 305 21.01 51.54 -11.05
CA ASN A 305 21.83 52.73 -10.76
C ASN A 305 22.71 53.15 -11.96
N LEU A 306 23.29 52.17 -12.68
CA LEU A 306 24.06 52.43 -13.88
C LEU A 306 23.19 52.98 -15.01
N GLU A 307 21.97 52.45 -15.18
CA GLU A 307 20.99 52.92 -16.17
C GLU A 307 20.59 54.38 -15.89
N LYS A 308 20.32 54.73 -14.62
CA LYS A 308 20.07 56.12 -14.21
C LYS A 308 21.26 57.04 -14.52
N SER A 309 22.47 56.63 -14.12
CA SER A 309 23.69 57.39 -14.40
C SER A 309 23.93 57.54 -15.90
N LYS A 310 23.64 56.51 -16.68
CA LYS A 310 23.71 56.58 -18.14
C LYS A 310 22.74 57.63 -18.70
N ALA A 311 21.47 57.59 -18.29
CA ALA A 311 20.46 58.53 -18.75
C ALA A 311 20.79 59.98 -18.40
N GLU A 312 21.33 60.23 -17.16
CA GLU A 312 21.79 61.53 -16.75
C GLU A 312 22.95 62.04 -17.63
N LYS A 313 23.93 61.18 -17.93
CA LYS A 313 25.06 61.54 -18.78
C LYS A 313 24.68 61.74 -20.26
N GLU A 314 23.73 60.94 -20.75
CA GLU A 314 23.17 61.14 -22.10
C GLU A 314 22.44 62.49 -22.24
N ALA A 315 21.68 62.87 -21.20
CA ALA A 315 21.03 64.19 -21.19
C ALA A 315 22.01 65.35 -21.17
N LEU A 316 23.09 65.23 -20.34
CA LEU A 316 24.14 66.24 -20.28
C LEU A 316 24.93 66.35 -21.60
N LEU A 317 25.21 65.22 -22.24
CA LEU A 317 25.88 65.17 -23.56
C LEU A 317 25.03 65.83 -24.63
N SER A 318 23.72 65.51 -24.67
CA SER A 318 22.80 66.13 -25.64
C SER A 318 22.70 67.63 -25.45
N ALA A 319 22.66 68.10 -24.21
CA ALA A 319 22.67 69.55 -23.92
C ALA A 319 23.98 70.25 -24.36
N ALA A 320 25.15 69.67 -24.03
CA ALA A 320 26.44 70.16 -24.48
C ALA A 320 26.64 70.23 -25.99
N GLU A 321 26.15 69.16 -26.70
CA GLU A 321 26.15 69.15 -28.16
C GLU A 321 25.23 70.20 -28.77
N GLN A 322 24.09 70.51 -28.18
CA GLN A 322 23.16 71.53 -28.66
C GLN A 322 23.80 72.94 -28.45
N ASP A 323 24.42 73.20 -27.31
CA ASP A 323 25.08 74.47 -27.05
C ASP A 323 26.29 74.64 -27.98
N LEU A 324 27.07 73.63 -28.27
CA LEU A 324 28.15 73.66 -29.25
C LEU A 324 27.65 73.99 -30.65
N LYS A 325 26.56 73.37 -31.09
CA LYS A 325 25.91 73.60 -32.41
C LYS A 325 25.35 75.05 -32.51
N ALA A 326 24.86 75.57 -31.41
CA ALA A 326 24.28 76.91 -31.33
C ALA A 326 25.35 78.03 -31.18
N ASN A 327 26.65 77.70 -31.17
CA ASN A 327 27.76 78.62 -30.88
C ASN A 327 27.56 79.46 -29.59
N LYS A 328 27.00 78.86 -28.59
CA LYS A 328 26.82 79.47 -27.28
C LYS A 328 27.97 79.07 -26.33
N GLY A 329 28.79 80.03 -25.95
CA GLY A 329 29.90 79.79 -25.03
C GLY A 329 31.24 79.50 -25.73
N ASP A 330 32.23 79.07 -24.94
CA ASP A 330 33.55 78.72 -25.42
C ASP A 330 33.54 77.38 -26.11
N ALA A 331 33.72 77.41 -27.46
CA ALA A 331 33.63 76.20 -28.25
C ALA A 331 34.70 75.17 -27.92
N GLU A 332 35.87 75.60 -27.44
CA GLU A 332 36.95 74.69 -27.06
C GLU A 332 36.64 73.96 -25.74
N GLN A 333 36.05 74.69 -24.76
CA GLN A 333 35.60 74.11 -23.50
C GLN A 333 34.43 73.12 -23.69
N LEU A 334 33.44 73.48 -24.53
CA LEU A 334 32.32 72.65 -24.85
C LEU A 334 32.75 71.34 -25.59
N ALA A 335 33.66 71.44 -26.51
CA ALA A 335 34.23 70.28 -27.23
C ALA A 335 35.00 69.33 -26.28
N ALA A 336 35.73 69.88 -25.33
CA ALA A 336 36.42 69.16 -24.28
C ALA A 336 35.40 68.40 -23.33
N GLN A 337 34.32 69.11 -22.98
CA GLN A 337 33.25 68.55 -22.15
C GLN A 337 32.49 67.39 -22.86
N VAL A 338 32.14 67.56 -24.15
CA VAL A 338 31.52 66.50 -24.98
C VAL A 338 32.42 65.28 -24.98
N LYS A 339 33.71 65.39 -25.28
CA LYS A 339 34.68 64.30 -25.33
C LYS A 339 34.81 63.58 -23.95
N SER A 340 34.76 64.35 -22.86
CA SER A 340 34.78 63.75 -21.52
C SER A 340 33.51 62.93 -21.22
N LEU A 341 32.33 63.46 -21.57
CA LEU A 341 31.05 62.79 -21.39
C LEU A 341 30.91 61.50 -22.25
N GLU A 342 31.40 61.58 -23.47
CA GLU A 342 31.47 60.37 -24.35
C GLU A 342 32.33 59.27 -23.73
N LYS A 343 33.49 59.64 -23.17
CA LYS A 343 34.37 58.66 -22.50
C LYS A 343 33.73 58.08 -21.23
N GLU A 344 33.04 58.89 -20.43
CA GLU A 344 32.30 58.40 -19.26
C GLU A 344 31.18 57.49 -19.65
N LEU A 345 30.37 57.83 -20.66
CA LEU A 345 29.32 56.99 -21.20
C LEU A 345 29.85 55.65 -21.75
N ALA A 346 30.99 55.65 -22.44
CA ALA A 346 31.61 54.39 -22.88
C ALA A 346 32.03 53.50 -21.68
N GLY A 347 32.49 54.15 -20.58
CA GLY A 347 32.77 53.43 -19.33
C GLY A 347 31.53 52.83 -18.68
N ILE A 348 30.47 53.62 -18.56
CA ILE A 348 29.16 53.17 -17.98
C ILE A 348 28.57 52.04 -18.84
N ASN A 349 28.59 52.17 -20.17
CA ASN A 349 28.07 51.13 -21.06
C ASN A 349 28.83 49.79 -20.91
N ARG A 350 30.16 49.81 -20.70
CA ARG A 350 30.95 48.59 -20.42
C ARG A 350 30.55 47.96 -19.08
N GLN A 351 30.42 48.80 -18.04
CA GLN A 351 30.02 48.32 -16.72
C GLN A 351 28.59 47.77 -16.74
N LEU A 352 27.69 48.43 -17.46
CA LEU A 352 26.31 47.97 -17.65
C LEU A 352 26.24 46.60 -18.30
N ALA A 353 26.97 46.40 -19.42
CA ALA A 353 27.05 45.13 -20.10
C ALA A 353 27.60 44.01 -19.19
N ASP A 354 28.69 44.28 -18.43
CA ASP A 354 29.24 43.30 -17.47
C ASP A 354 28.24 42.96 -16.38
N LYS A 355 27.52 43.94 -15.82
CA LYS A 355 26.55 43.67 -14.78
C LYS A 355 25.28 42.97 -15.27
N GLN A 356 24.82 43.33 -16.48
CA GLN A 356 23.69 42.64 -17.11
C GLN A 356 24.00 41.17 -17.41
N GLU A 357 25.21 40.87 -17.90
CA GLU A 357 25.64 39.46 -18.14
C GLU A 357 25.69 38.68 -16.80
N LYS A 358 26.25 39.30 -15.75
CA LYS A 358 26.29 38.70 -14.41
C LYS A 358 24.90 38.49 -13.83
N LEU A 359 23.98 39.42 -14.03
CA LEU A 359 22.59 39.29 -13.62
C LEU A 359 21.89 38.13 -14.33
N GLN A 360 21.99 38.06 -15.67
CA GLN A 360 21.42 36.93 -16.43
C GLN A 360 21.95 35.56 -15.98
N THR A 361 23.25 35.49 -15.66
CA THR A 361 23.88 34.29 -15.15
C THR A 361 23.35 33.91 -13.77
N ALA A 362 23.20 34.91 -12.87
CA ALA A 362 22.67 34.72 -11.54
C ALA A 362 21.18 34.29 -11.56
N ASP A 363 20.37 34.88 -12.44
CA ASP A 363 18.96 34.52 -12.63
C ASP A 363 18.81 33.07 -13.11
N ARG A 364 19.68 32.66 -14.07
CA ARG A 364 19.67 31.25 -14.53
C ARG A 364 20.03 30.29 -13.42
N GLN A 365 21.08 30.62 -12.63
CA GLN A 365 21.49 29.81 -11.48
C GLN A 365 20.36 29.70 -10.42
N LEU A 366 19.67 30.82 -10.16
CA LEU A 366 18.54 30.83 -9.24
C LEU A 366 17.37 29.97 -9.74
N ALA A 367 17.07 30.02 -11.05
CA ALA A 367 16.04 29.19 -11.66
C ALA A 367 16.38 27.69 -11.55
N GLU A 368 17.63 27.29 -11.84
CA GLU A 368 18.11 25.91 -11.71
C GLU A 368 18.02 25.41 -10.25
N LEU A 369 18.38 26.27 -9.26
CA LEU A 369 18.26 25.91 -7.84
C LEU A 369 16.81 25.71 -7.41
N LYS A 370 15.88 26.52 -7.90
CA LYS A 370 14.45 26.38 -7.61
C LYS A 370 13.87 25.12 -8.25
N GLU A 371 14.20 24.83 -9.49
CA GLU A 371 13.77 23.58 -10.16
C GLU A 371 14.28 22.33 -9.44
N ASN A 372 15.54 22.34 -9.01
CA ASN A 372 16.11 21.25 -8.20
C ASN A 372 15.40 21.10 -6.85
N MET A 373 15.04 22.19 -6.20
CA MET A 373 14.30 22.17 -4.93
C MET A 373 12.92 21.53 -5.13
N ASP A 374 12.17 21.97 -6.14
CA ASP A 374 10.84 21.44 -6.44
C ASP A 374 10.88 19.94 -6.73
N ALA A 375 11.86 19.47 -7.52
CA ALA A 375 12.05 18.04 -7.81
C ALA A 375 12.35 17.22 -6.55
N ILE A 376 13.15 17.74 -5.62
CA ILE A 376 13.46 17.02 -4.37
C ILE A 376 12.27 17.09 -3.40
N GLU A 377 11.52 18.19 -3.37
CA GLU A 377 10.28 18.27 -2.58
C GLU A 377 9.24 17.25 -3.05
N GLU A 378 9.01 17.13 -4.35
CA GLU A 378 8.13 16.13 -4.93
C GLU A 378 8.57 14.72 -4.55
N ARG A 379 9.86 14.39 -4.75
CA ARG A 379 10.40 13.06 -4.38
C ARG A 379 10.34 12.77 -2.89
N THR A 380 10.53 13.79 -2.06
CA THR A 380 10.39 13.66 -0.59
C THR A 380 8.94 13.44 -0.20
N GLY A 381 7.99 14.05 -0.91
CA GLY A 381 6.55 13.81 -0.75
C GLY A 381 6.18 12.35 -1.07
N GLU A 382 6.64 11.82 -2.21
CA GLU A 382 6.44 10.42 -2.60
C GLU A 382 7.00 9.45 -1.56
N LEU A 383 8.22 9.67 -1.07
CA LEU A 383 8.84 8.85 -0.04
C LEU A 383 8.08 8.88 1.28
N LYS A 384 7.54 10.03 1.68
CA LYS A 384 6.69 10.14 2.88
C LYS A 384 5.39 9.38 2.74
N GLU A 385 4.75 9.43 1.57
CA GLU A 385 3.56 8.63 1.29
C GLU A 385 3.87 7.13 1.28
N GLU A 386 4.99 6.74 0.70
CA GLU A 386 5.47 5.37 0.71
C GLU A 386 5.75 4.90 2.14
N ALA A 387 6.45 5.69 2.95
CA ALA A 387 6.71 5.42 4.37
C ALA A 387 5.41 5.30 5.17
N TYR A 388 4.42 6.15 4.93
CA TYR A 388 3.11 6.07 5.59
C TYR A 388 2.38 4.77 5.23
N LYS A 389 2.35 4.40 3.96
CA LYS A 389 1.76 3.12 3.51
C LYS A 389 2.48 1.94 4.15
N TYR A 390 3.82 1.95 4.16
CA TYR A 390 4.63 0.91 4.80
C TYR A 390 4.40 0.86 6.32
N SER A 391 4.40 1.99 7.01
CA SER A 391 4.17 2.06 8.45
C SER A 391 2.79 1.51 8.82
N HIS A 392 1.74 1.88 8.09
CA HIS A 392 0.40 1.37 8.31
C HIS A 392 0.32 -0.15 8.05
N ASP A 393 0.91 -0.64 6.96
CA ASP A 393 0.95 -2.07 6.63
C ASP A 393 1.86 -2.87 7.58
N VAL A 394 2.99 -2.30 8.02
CA VAL A 394 3.92 -2.93 8.96
C VAL A 394 3.31 -2.99 10.35
N HIS A 395 2.70 -1.93 10.87
CA HIS A 395 2.02 -1.97 12.16
C HIS A 395 0.90 -3.02 12.17
N SER A 396 0.07 -3.04 11.14
CA SER A 396 -1.00 -4.04 11.00
C SER A 396 -0.44 -5.47 10.90
N LYS A 397 0.62 -5.68 10.12
CA LYS A 397 1.24 -7.00 9.91
C LYS A 397 2.15 -7.41 11.06
N VAL A 398 2.97 -6.52 11.59
CA VAL A 398 3.87 -6.79 12.72
C VAL A 398 3.08 -7.06 13.99
N ASP A 399 2.02 -6.33 14.23
CA ASP A 399 1.13 -6.61 15.35
C ASP A 399 0.48 -7.99 15.24
N THR A 400 0.02 -8.38 14.07
CA THR A 400 -0.52 -9.71 13.84
C THR A 400 0.53 -10.80 14.10
N LEU A 401 1.76 -10.58 13.66
CA LEU A 401 2.86 -11.54 13.75
C LEU A 401 3.48 -11.65 15.14
N LEU A 402 3.68 -10.54 15.86
CA LEU A 402 4.13 -10.55 17.26
C LEU A 402 3.19 -11.34 18.14
N LYS A 403 1.94 -11.34 17.80
CA LYS A 403 0.86 -11.97 18.56
C LYS A 403 0.81 -13.46 18.32
N ASP A 404 1.07 -13.91 17.10
CA ASP A 404 1.14 -15.35 16.81
C ASP A 404 2.37 -15.99 17.48
N VAL A 405 3.54 -15.32 17.44
CA VAL A 405 4.76 -15.79 18.10
C VAL A 405 4.64 -15.77 19.63
N LEU A 406 4.02 -14.75 20.22
CA LEU A 406 3.77 -14.70 21.68
C LEU A 406 2.76 -15.76 22.11
N LEU A 407 1.75 -16.08 21.28
CA LEU A 407 0.79 -17.16 21.55
C LEU A 407 1.46 -18.53 21.51
N GLU A 408 2.30 -18.81 20.52
CA GLU A 408 3.04 -20.07 20.42
C GLU A 408 3.98 -20.24 21.62
N ASN A 409 4.66 -19.19 22.06
CA ASN A 409 5.53 -19.23 23.24
C ASN A 409 4.75 -19.41 24.53
N VAL A 410 3.67 -18.67 24.75
CA VAL A 410 2.84 -18.79 25.97
C VAL A 410 2.13 -20.15 26.02
N VAL A 411 1.64 -20.67 24.89
CA VAL A 411 1.06 -22.01 24.84
C VAL A 411 2.13 -23.08 25.03
N GLY A 412 3.34 -22.88 24.53
CA GLY A 412 4.49 -23.75 24.76
C GLY A 412 4.90 -23.79 26.24
N GLU A 413 5.00 -22.64 26.90
CA GLU A 413 5.30 -22.52 28.32
C GLU A 413 4.19 -23.12 29.20
N TYR A 414 2.92 -22.90 28.87
CA TYR A 414 1.78 -23.49 29.59
C TYR A 414 1.76 -25.01 29.46
N ARG A 415 2.04 -25.58 28.28
CA ARG A 415 2.17 -27.03 28.07
C ARG A 415 3.32 -27.63 28.86
N ASN A 416 4.47 -26.94 28.91
CA ASN A 416 5.62 -27.39 29.70
C ASN A 416 5.36 -27.32 31.19
N ALA A 417 4.68 -26.27 31.67
CA ALA A 417 4.29 -26.14 33.08
C ALA A 417 3.25 -27.19 33.48
N SER A 418 2.25 -27.47 32.62
CA SER A 418 1.23 -28.51 32.86
C SER A 418 1.84 -29.91 32.90
N ALA A 419 2.74 -30.21 31.95
CA ALA A 419 3.48 -31.49 31.92
C ALA A 419 4.40 -31.70 33.13
N GLN A 420 4.96 -30.61 33.70
CA GLN A 420 5.74 -30.69 34.95
C GLN A 420 4.88 -30.88 36.20
N MET A 421 3.65 -30.41 36.20
CA MET A 421 2.67 -30.66 37.31
C MET A 421 2.17 -32.10 37.26
N ASP A 422 1.90 -32.69 36.09
CA ASP A 422 1.44 -34.09 35.94
C ASP A 422 2.54 -35.12 36.28
N VAL A 423 3.80 -34.73 36.38
CA VAL A 423 4.93 -35.58 36.83
C VAL A 423 5.19 -35.48 38.32
N ALA A 424 4.59 -34.47 39.00
CA ALA A 424 4.76 -34.23 40.42
C ALA A 424 3.60 -34.76 41.32
N GLU A 425 2.52 -35.30 40.72
CA GLU A 425 1.49 -36.15 41.33
C GLU A 425 1.78 -37.64 41.08
#